data_046b8cb441184d0ba2bebc4861a41e84
#
_entry.id   046b8cb441184d0ba2bebc4861a41e84
#
_cell.length_a   1.000
_cell.length_b   1.000
_cell.length_c   1.000
_cell.angle_alpha   90.00
_cell.angle_beta   90.00
_cell.angle_gamma   90.00
#
_symmetry.space_group_name_H-M   'P 1'
#
loop_
_entity.id
_entity.type
_entity.pdbx_description
1 polymer ?
#
loop_
_entity_poly.entity_id
_entity_poly.type
_entity_poly.pdbx_seq_one_letter_code
_entity_poly.pdbx_strand_id
1 'polypeptide(L)'
;IKFIQNFDVGKDKTLYELKETHDAILIATGVYKDRKINIPGHNLKNIFPAMDFLTASNRKGLGDKVKLFDDGTLNAEGKNVVVIGGGDTAMDCVRTAVRQGATSVKCMYRRDRANMPGSQREVKNAEEEGVIFDWLSAPKGFLSTSELNNLSDVETLHAPVKAVHGYK
;
A
#
# COMPACT_ATOMS: atom_id res chain seq x y z
N ILE A 1 -12.58 -29.35 1.67
CA ILE A 1 -12.81 -28.11 2.43
C ILE A 1 -14.19 -27.59 2.07
N LYS A 2 -15.01 -27.24 3.06
CA LYS A 2 -16.31 -26.61 2.85
C LYS A 2 -16.16 -25.10 3.07
N PHE A 3 -16.54 -24.29 2.07
CA PHE A 3 -16.59 -22.83 2.20
C PHE A 3 -18.01 -22.39 2.51
N ILE A 4 -18.14 -21.48 3.49
CA ILE A 4 -19.43 -20.85 3.85
C ILE A 4 -19.27 -19.36 3.59
N GLN A 5 -19.96 -18.87 2.58
CA GLN A 5 -19.95 -17.47 2.18
C GLN A 5 -21.10 -16.70 2.84
N ASN A 6 -20.98 -15.36 2.86
CA ASN A 6 -21.97 -14.45 3.46
C ASN A 6 -22.26 -14.81 4.92
N PHE A 7 -21.22 -15.17 5.67
CA PHE A 7 -21.30 -15.59 7.06
C PHE A 7 -20.41 -14.69 7.93
N ASP A 8 -21.01 -13.98 8.86
CA ASP A 8 -20.35 -13.03 9.72
C ASP A 8 -20.19 -13.63 11.13
N VAL A 9 -18.97 -13.96 11.51
CA VAL A 9 -18.64 -14.48 12.84
C VAL A 9 -18.80 -13.36 13.87
N GLY A 10 -19.63 -13.61 14.87
CA GLY A 10 -20.05 -12.62 15.87
C GLY A 10 -21.49 -12.12 15.65
N LYS A 11 -22.02 -12.26 14.44
CA LYS A 11 -23.41 -11.91 14.09
C LYS A 11 -24.24 -13.16 13.81
N ASP A 12 -23.80 -13.98 12.85
CA ASP A 12 -24.53 -15.21 12.46
C ASP A 12 -24.27 -16.37 13.43
N LYS A 13 -23.05 -16.48 13.92
CA LYS A 13 -22.64 -17.32 15.03
C LYS A 13 -21.52 -16.69 15.82
N THR A 14 -21.55 -16.88 17.12
CA THR A 14 -20.47 -16.47 18.02
C THR A 14 -19.28 -17.45 17.95
N LEU A 15 -18.12 -17.03 18.41
CA LEU A 15 -16.96 -17.92 18.58
C LEU A 15 -17.25 -19.08 19.57
N TYR A 16 -18.10 -18.86 20.56
CA TYR A 16 -18.50 -19.91 21.50
C TYR A 16 -19.29 -21.01 20.82
N GLU A 17 -20.30 -20.66 20.03
CA GLU A 17 -21.08 -21.64 19.26
C GLU A 17 -20.24 -22.39 18.20
N LEU A 18 -19.20 -21.73 17.65
CA LEU A 18 -18.26 -22.41 16.76
C LEU A 18 -17.37 -23.41 17.52
N LYS A 19 -16.95 -23.08 18.74
CA LYS A 19 -16.18 -24.00 19.61
C LYS A 19 -16.95 -25.28 20.00
N GLU A 20 -18.26 -25.19 20.11
CA GLU A 20 -19.10 -26.37 20.42
C GLU A 20 -19.13 -27.41 19.29
N THR A 21 -18.83 -26.98 18.07
CA THR A 21 -18.95 -27.78 16.86
C THR A 21 -17.62 -28.07 16.18
N HIS A 22 -16.50 -27.53 16.69
CA HIS A 22 -15.17 -27.66 16.09
C HIS A 22 -14.12 -27.89 17.21
N ASP A 23 -13.20 -28.78 16.97
CA ASP A 23 -12.09 -29.09 17.89
C ASP A 23 -11.06 -27.94 17.95
N ALA A 24 -10.89 -27.19 16.85
CA ALA A 24 -9.99 -26.07 16.78
C ALA A 24 -10.55 -24.97 15.83
N ILE A 25 -10.24 -23.72 16.13
CA ILE A 25 -10.61 -22.56 15.32
C ILE A 25 -9.33 -21.78 14.99
N LEU A 26 -9.07 -21.59 13.69
CA LEU A 26 -8.01 -20.72 13.20
C LEU A 26 -8.62 -19.38 12.76
N ILE A 27 -8.20 -18.28 13.41
CA ILE A 27 -8.58 -16.94 13.01
C ILE A 27 -7.53 -16.43 12.00
N ALA A 28 -7.92 -16.30 10.74
CA ALA A 28 -7.05 -15.92 9.63
C ALA A 28 -7.70 -14.79 8.78
N THR A 29 -8.22 -13.78 9.45
CA THR A 29 -9.01 -12.69 8.82
C THR A 29 -8.17 -11.64 8.09
N GLY A 30 -6.85 -11.65 8.25
CA GLY A 30 -5.98 -10.62 7.70
C GLY A 30 -6.06 -9.28 8.45
N VAL A 31 -5.41 -8.25 7.90
CA VAL A 31 -5.40 -6.89 8.44
C VAL A 31 -5.88 -5.92 7.37
N TYR A 32 -7.09 -5.39 7.53
CA TYR A 32 -7.70 -4.46 6.57
C TYR A 32 -7.64 -3.00 7.01
N LYS A 33 -7.37 -2.74 8.30
CA LYS A 33 -7.27 -1.37 8.80
C LYS A 33 -5.90 -0.80 8.47
N ASP A 34 -5.89 0.25 7.67
CA ASP A 34 -4.68 0.98 7.29
C ASP A 34 -4.03 1.70 8.48
N ARG A 35 -2.72 1.86 8.39
CA ARG A 35 -1.98 2.77 9.26
C ARG A 35 -2.02 4.15 8.63
N LYS A 36 -2.75 5.07 9.23
CA LYS A 36 -2.82 6.45 8.73
C LYS A 36 -1.47 7.13 8.82
N ILE A 37 -1.08 7.79 7.73
CA ILE A 37 0.04 8.72 7.72
C ILE A 37 -0.50 10.07 8.19
N ASN A 38 -0.10 10.51 9.37
CA ASN A 38 -0.56 11.78 9.94
C ASN A 38 0.47 12.90 9.63
N ILE A 39 0.48 13.36 8.38
CA ILE A 39 1.34 14.45 7.90
C ILE A 39 0.49 15.46 7.12
N PRO A 40 0.95 16.73 6.97
CA PRO A 40 0.23 17.73 6.20
C PRO A 40 -0.13 17.24 4.78
N GLY A 41 -1.33 17.53 4.33
CA GLY A 41 -1.80 17.17 2.99
C GLY A 41 -2.20 15.71 2.80
N HIS A 42 -2.21 14.88 3.84
CA HIS A 42 -2.56 13.44 3.73
C HIS A 42 -3.97 13.16 3.18
N ASN A 43 -4.85 14.16 3.15
CA ASN A 43 -6.21 14.09 2.63
C ASN A 43 -6.37 14.69 1.23
N LEU A 44 -5.27 15.06 0.57
CA LEU A 44 -5.31 15.56 -0.81
C LEU A 44 -5.80 14.46 -1.78
N LYS A 45 -6.34 14.89 -2.93
CA LYS A 45 -6.71 13.96 -4.01
C LYS A 45 -5.50 13.13 -4.45
N ASN A 46 -5.78 11.91 -4.91
CA ASN A 46 -4.78 10.95 -5.40
C ASN A 46 -3.85 10.37 -4.32
N ILE A 47 -4.23 10.49 -3.04
CA ILE A 47 -3.58 9.79 -1.93
C ILE A 47 -4.56 8.74 -1.43
N PHE A 48 -4.18 7.48 -1.54
CA PHE A 48 -5.04 6.34 -1.26
C PHE A 48 -4.37 5.34 -0.32
N PRO A 49 -5.13 4.67 0.55
CA PRO A 49 -4.67 3.50 1.25
C PRO A 49 -4.30 2.37 0.27
N ALA A 50 -3.23 1.64 0.59
CA ALA A 50 -2.76 0.52 -0.23
C ALA A 50 -3.86 -0.53 -0.50
N MET A 51 -4.66 -0.84 0.52
CA MET A 51 -5.72 -1.85 0.40
C MET A 51 -6.84 -1.43 -0.54
N ASP A 52 -7.17 -0.15 -0.63
CA ASP A 52 -8.17 0.35 -1.58
C ASP A 52 -7.69 0.13 -3.02
N PHE A 53 -6.42 0.46 -3.30
CA PHE A 53 -5.80 0.24 -4.60
C PHE A 53 -5.72 -1.24 -4.97
N LEU A 54 -5.20 -2.09 -4.08
CA LEU A 54 -5.06 -3.52 -4.34
C LEU A 54 -6.42 -4.22 -4.47
N THR A 55 -7.40 -3.86 -3.62
CA THR A 55 -8.74 -4.43 -3.71
C THR A 55 -9.43 -4.06 -5.03
N ALA A 56 -9.31 -2.80 -5.45
CA ALA A 56 -9.86 -2.35 -6.73
C ALA A 56 -9.23 -3.11 -7.91
N SER A 57 -7.90 -3.25 -7.91
CA SER A 57 -7.15 -4.00 -8.91
C SER A 57 -7.56 -5.47 -8.97
N ASN A 58 -7.61 -6.14 -7.82
CA ASN A 58 -7.95 -7.56 -7.74
C ASN A 58 -9.38 -7.83 -8.19
N ARG A 59 -10.34 -7.02 -7.75
CA ARG A 59 -11.73 -7.13 -8.18
C ARG A 59 -11.88 -6.92 -9.69
N LYS A 60 -11.15 -5.96 -10.24
CA LYS A 60 -11.14 -5.74 -11.69
C LYS A 60 -10.57 -6.95 -12.44
N GLY A 61 -9.48 -7.52 -11.92
CA GLY A 61 -8.90 -8.75 -12.48
C GLY A 61 -9.82 -9.97 -12.44
N LEU A 62 -10.75 -10.01 -11.48
CA LEU A 62 -11.80 -11.03 -11.37
C LEU A 62 -13.03 -10.76 -12.25
N GLY A 63 -13.03 -9.66 -13.01
CA GLY A 63 -14.13 -9.31 -13.92
C GLY A 63 -15.21 -8.42 -13.31
N ASP A 64 -15.02 -7.93 -12.08
CA ASP A 64 -15.98 -7.02 -11.45
C ASP A 64 -16.01 -5.65 -12.15
N LYS A 65 -17.17 -4.98 -12.07
CA LYS A 65 -17.27 -3.54 -12.36
C LYS A 65 -16.80 -2.76 -11.12
N VAL A 66 -15.70 -2.04 -11.24
CA VAL A 66 -15.10 -1.27 -10.14
C VAL A 66 -15.03 0.20 -10.57
N LYS A 67 -16.01 1.00 -10.16
CA LYS A 67 -16.16 2.40 -10.58
C LYS A 67 -14.84 3.20 -10.45
N LEU A 68 -14.20 3.17 -9.29
CA LEU A 68 -12.95 3.93 -9.03
C LEU A 68 -11.75 3.43 -9.83
N PHE A 69 -11.78 2.19 -10.31
CA PHE A 69 -10.77 1.68 -11.24
C PHE A 69 -11.09 2.11 -12.66
N ASP A 70 -12.36 1.95 -13.06
CA ASP A 70 -12.83 2.20 -14.43
C ASP A 70 -12.79 3.70 -14.80
N ASP A 71 -12.98 4.59 -13.82
CA ASP A 71 -12.85 6.05 -14.01
C ASP A 71 -11.39 6.57 -13.88
N GLY A 72 -10.45 5.66 -13.68
CA GLY A 72 -9.03 5.99 -13.57
C GLY A 72 -8.57 6.44 -12.17
N THR A 73 -9.45 6.59 -11.19
CA THR A 73 -9.07 7.06 -9.84
C THR A 73 -8.09 6.10 -9.16
N LEU A 74 -8.42 4.79 -9.12
CA LEU A 74 -7.59 3.73 -8.54
C LEU A 74 -6.92 2.86 -9.61
N ASN A 75 -6.55 3.44 -10.74
CA ASN A 75 -5.81 2.80 -11.81
C ASN A 75 -4.51 3.55 -12.03
N ALA A 76 -3.39 2.84 -12.09
CA ALA A 76 -2.05 3.41 -12.23
C ALA A 76 -1.63 3.67 -13.69
N GLU A 77 -2.42 3.25 -14.67
CA GLU A 77 -2.09 3.38 -16.09
C GLU A 77 -1.74 4.82 -16.47
N GLY A 78 -0.57 5.00 -17.09
CA GLY A 78 -0.08 6.30 -17.55
C GLY A 78 0.30 7.30 -16.44
N LYS A 79 0.37 6.86 -15.17
CA LYS A 79 0.64 7.75 -14.02
C LYS A 79 2.03 7.55 -13.45
N ASN A 80 2.53 8.58 -12.77
CA ASN A 80 3.68 8.48 -11.89
C ASN A 80 3.18 8.10 -10.50
N VAL A 81 3.63 6.96 -9.99
CA VAL A 81 3.15 6.38 -8.74
C VAL A 81 4.25 6.39 -7.69
N VAL A 82 3.93 6.85 -6.49
CA VAL A 82 4.81 6.74 -5.33
C VAL A 82 4.12 5.90 -4.27
N VAL A 83 4.75 4.82 -3.86
CA VAL A 83 4.29 3.97 -2.76
C VAL A 83 5.14 4.25 -1.53
N ILE A 84 4.49 4.57 -0.41
CA ILE A 84 5.15 4.86 0.86
C ILE A 84 5.01 3.67 1.78
N GLY A 85 6.09 2.95 2.00
CA GLY A 85 6.11 1.77 2.85
C GLY A 85 7.17 0.76 2.46
N GLY A 86 7.39 -0.24 3.33
CA GLY A 86 8.45 -1.23 3.12
C GLY A 86 8.03 -2.65 3.49
N GLY A 87 6.74 -2.91 3.67
CA GLY A 87 6.21 -4.27 3.90
C GLY A 87 5.77 -4.94 2.60
N ASP A 88 5.36 -6.20 2.69
CA ASP A 88 4.91 -6.98 1.53
C ASP A 88 3.74 -6.30 0.80
N THR A 89 2.82 -5.66 1.53
CA THR A 89 1.74 -4.87 0.91
C THR A 89 2.27 -3.74 0.02
N ALA A 90 3.39 -3.09 0.39
CA ALA A 90 4.00 -2.07 -0.46
C ALA A 90 4.60 -2.71 -1.73
N MET A 91 5.21 -3.90 -1.60
CA MET A 91 5.72 -4.65 -2.76
C MET A 91 4.59 -5.05 -3.70
N ASP A 92 3.46 -5.50 -3.18
CA ASP A 92 2.27 -5.78 -3.98
C ASP A 92 1.80 -4.52 -4.72
N CYS A 93 1.77 -3.36 -4.04
CA CYS A 93 1.35 -2.09 -4.66
C CYS A 93 2.27 -1.66 -5.81
N VAL A 94 3.59 -1.64 -5.60
CA VAL A 94 4.54 -1.19 -6.63
C VAL A 94 4.49 -2.10 -7.85
N ARG A 95 4.47 -3.41 -7.66
CA ARG A 95 4.40 -4.39 -8.75
C ARG A 95 3.05 -4.34 -9.47
N THR A 96 1.96 -4.15 -8.74
CA THR A 96 0.63 -3.95 -9.33
C THR A 96 0.60 -2.69 -10.19
N ALA A 97 1.18 -1.58 -9.71
CA ALA A 97 1.24 -0.33 -10.47
C ALA A 97 2.05 -0.48 -11.77
N VAL A 98 3.20 -1.17 -11.72
CA VAL A 98 3.97 -1.50 -12.95
C VAL A 98 3.12 -2.29 -13.93
N ARG A 99 2.45 -3.34 -13.48
CA ARG A 99 1.61 -4.21 -14.33
C ARG A 99 0.38 -3.52 -14.89
N GLN A 100 -0.11 -2.48 -14.24
CA GLN A 100 -1.17 -1.63 -14.76
C GLN A 100 -0.67 -0.62 -15.81
N GLY A 101 0.65 -0.54 -16.08
CA GLY A 101 1.20 0.39 -17.06
C GLY A 101 1.47 1.78 -16.52
N ALA A 102 1.84 1.90 -15.25
CA ALA A 102 2.33 3.18 -14.71
C ALA A 102 3.54 3.70 -15.50
N THR A 103 3.61 5.01 -15.71
CA THR A 103 4.75 5.66 -16.40
C THR A 103 6.03 5.55 -15.58
N SER A 104 5.93 5.67 -14.27
CA SER A 104 7.00 5.43 -13.32
C SER A 104 6.45 4.95 -11.98
N VAL A 105 7.22 4.09 -11.31
CA VAL A 105 6.88 3.62 -9.96
C VAL A 105 8.07 3.79 -9.04
N LYS A 106 7.87 4.53 -7.95
CA LYS A 106 8.86 4.74 -6.90
C LYS A 106 8.35 4.19 -5.57
N CYS A 107 9.21 3.48 -4.86
CA CYS A 107 8.97 3.02 -3.49
C CYS A 107 9.79 3.86 -2.52
N MET A 108 9.14 4.64 -1.67
CA MET A 108 9.80 5.46 -0.65
C MET A 108 9.77 4.73 0.68
N TYR A 109 10.94 4.48 1.25
CA TYR A 109 11.06 3.78 2.52
C TYR A 109 12.03 4.44 3.49
N ARG A 110 11.58 4.61 4.76
CA ARG A 110 12.30 5.37 5.79
C ARG A 110 13.59 4.71 6.31
N ARG A 111 13.81 3.43 6.03
CA ARG A 111 15.02 2.69 6.41
C ARG A 111 15.78 2.27 5.16
N ASP A 112 16.92 1.62 5.37
CA ASP A 112 17.68 1.00 4.31
C ASP A 112 17.08 -0.35 3.87
N ARG A 113 17.67 -0.90 2.83
CA ARG A 113 17.26 -2.18 2.26
C ARG A 113 17.34 -3.33 3.26
N ALA A 114 18.40 -3.37 4.08
CA ALA A 114 18.64 -4.46 5.01
C ALA A 114 17.59 -4.50 6.14
N ASN A 115 17.05 -3.35 6.49
CA ASN A 115 16.03 -3.19 7.54
C ASN A 115 14.59 -3.13 6.99
N MET A 116 14.39 -3.46 5.73
CA MET A 116 13.07 -3.53 5.13
C MET A 116 12.34 -4.81 5.56
N PRO A 117 11.10 -4.73 6.11
CA PRO A 117 10.36 -5.91 6.58
C PRO A 117 9.78 -6.76 5.45
N GLY A 118 9.65 -6.22 4.26
CA GLY A 118 9.23 -6.96 3.09
C GLY A 118 10.25 -8.01 2.66
N SER A 119 9.77 -9.07 2.02
CA SER A 119 10.63 -10.14 1.52
C SER A 119 11.68 -9.60 0.56
N GLN A 120 12.96 -9.90 0.80
CA GLN A 120 14.07 -9.49 -0.08
C GLN A 120 13.89 -10.01 -1.51
N ARG A 121 13.23 -11.15 -1.68
CA ARG A 121 12.86 -11.69 -2.99
C ARG A 121 11.88 -10.77 -3.71
N GLU A 122 10.85 -10.27 -3.01
CA GLU A 122 9.86 -9.36 -3.60
C GLU A 122 10.47 -7.99 -3.93
N VAL A 123 11.40 -7.51 -3.09
CA VAL A 123 12.17 -6.30 -3.39
C VAL A 123 12.98 -6.46 -4.69
N LYS A 124 13.69 -7.59 -4.82
CA LYS A 124 14.46 -7.89 -6.03
C LYS A 124 13.56 -7.98 -7.26
N ASN A 125 12.44 -8.68 -7.16
CA ASN A 125 11.48 -8.79 -8.26
C ASN A 125 10.95 -7.39 -8.67
N ALA A 126 10.65 -6.52 -7.70
CA ALA A 126 10.19 -5.16 -7.98
C ALA A 126 11.27 -4.32 -8.68
N GLU A 127 12.54 -4.44 -8.28
CA GLU A 127 13.68 -3.79 -8.96
C GLU A 127 13.83 -4.29 -10.41
N GLU A 128 13.73 -5.60 -10.63
CA GLU A 128 13.76 -6.20 -11.96
C GLU A 128 12.60 -5.75 -12.85
N GLU A 129 11.43 -5.48 -12.25
CA GLU A 129 10.25 -4.91 -12.93
C GLU A 129 10.37 -3.38 -13.15
N GLY A 130 11.47 -2.74 -12.74
CA GLY A 130 11.74 -1.32 -12.99
C GLY A 130 11.28 -0.36 -11.89
N VAL A 131 10.94 -0.85 -10.71
CA VAL A 131 10.62 -0.01 -9.55
C VAL A 131 11.86 0.67 -9.02
N ILE A 132 11.79 1.97 -8.81
CA ILE A 132 12.86 2.77 -8.22
C ILE A 132 12.67 2.85 -6.70
N PHE A 133 13.67 2.42 -5.93
CA PHE A 133 13.64 2.51 -4.48
C PHE A 133 14.34 3.77 -3.99
N ASP A 134 13.64 4.54 -3.15
CA ASP A 134 14.13 5.72 -2.47
C ASP A 134 14.29 5.37 -0.97
N TRP A 135 15.49 4.89 -0.66
CA TRP A 135 15.84 4.43 0.70
C TRP A 135 16.13 5.60 1.62
N LEU A 136 15.96 5.40 2.94
CA LEU A 136 16.20 6.40 3.98
C LEU A 136 15.37 7.68 3.80
N SER A 137 14.22 7.55 3.14
CA SER A 137 13.36 8.67 2.78
C SER A 137 11.98 8.52 3.40
N ALA A 138 11.46 9.61 3.94
CA ALA A 138 10.11 9.69 4.47
C ALA A 138 9.45 11.01 4.09
N PRO A 139 8.16 11.03 3.73
CA PRO A 139 7.47 12.25 3.38
C PRO A 139 7.29 13.14 4.62
N LYS A 140 7.53 14.44 4.47
CA LYS A 140 7.19 15.45 5.48
C LYS A 140 5.77 16.00 5.32
N GLY A 141 5.23 15.90 4.12
CA GLY A 141 3.91 16.38 3.76
C GLY A 141 3.64 16.15 2.28
N PHE A 142 2.41 16.41 1.89
CA PHE A 142 1.97 16.40 0.50
C PHE A 142 1.53 17.82 0.13
N LEU A 143 1.83 18.25 -1.07
CA LEU A 143 1.45 19.55 -1.59
C LEU A 143 0.51 19.38 -2.79
N SER A 144 -0.48 20.25 -2.91
CA SER A 144 -1.27 20.37 -4.11
C SER A 144 -0.45 21.04 -5.23
N THR A 145 -0.87 20.87 -6.47
CA THR A 145 -0.20 21.54 -7.61
C THR A 145 -0.16 23.05 -7.45
N SER A 146 -1.20 23.66 -6.89
CA SER A 146 -1.25 25.09 -6.62
C SER A 146 -0.25 25.54 -5.56
N GLU A 147 -0.07 24.75 -4.51
CA GLU A 147 0.94 25.01 -3.47
C GLU A 147 2.35 24.85 -4.04
N LEU A 148 2.57 23.81 -4.85
CA LEU A 148 3.86 23.56 -5.49
C LEU A 148 4.28 24.73 -6.42
N ASN A 149 3.34 25.28 -7.21
CA ASN A 149 3.61 26.37 -8.12
C ASN A 149 3.92 27.69 -7.40
N ASN A 150 3.55 27.83 -6.13
CA ASN A 150 3.84 29.02 -5.31
C ASN A 150 5.17 28.90 -4.54
N LEU A 151 5.84 27.75 -4.60
CA LEU A 151 7.18 27.61 -4.04
C LEU A 151 8.20 28.14 -5.03
N SER A 152 8.81 29.28 -4.71
CA SER A 152 9.82 29.98 -5.55
C SER A 152 11.13 29.19 -5.70
N ASP A 153 11.41 28.26 -4.77
CA ASP A 153 12.54 27.33 -4.81
C ASP A 153 12.09 25.98 -4.26
N VAL A 154 11.94 24.99 -5.13
CA VAL A 154 11.84 23.59 -4.73
C VAL A 154 13.23 23.16 -4.28
N GLU A 155 13.65 23.56 -3.09
CA GLU A 155 14.62 22.75 -2.38
C GLU A 155 14.05 21.36 -2.32
N THR A 156 14.65 20.47 -3.06
CA THR A 156 14.33 19.03 -3.04
C THR A 156 14.34 18.63 -1.58
N LEU A 157 13.14 18.38 -1.00
CA LEU A 157 12.97 18.00 0.40
C LEU A 157 13.46 16.56 0.64
N HIS A 158 14.61 16.22 0.09
CA HIS A 158 15.43 15.08 0.44
C HIS A 158 16.33 15.45 1.62
N ALA A 159 15.73 15.63 2.79
CA ALA A 159 16.53 15.55 3.99
C ALA A 159 16.84 14.06 4.24
N PRO A 160 18.11 13.63 4.19
CA PRO A 160 18.45 12.28 4.56
C PRO A 160 17.97 12.04 5.98
N VAL A 161 17.12 11.06 6.18
CA VAL A 161 16.79 10.59 7.53
C VAL A 161 18.08 10.04 8.09
N LYS A 162 18.68 10.75 9.05
CA LYS A 162 19.86 10.23 9.78
C LYS A 162 19.49 8.84 10.27
N ALA A 163 20.32 7.86 9.96
CA ALA A 163 20.16 6.51 10.43
C ALA A 163 20.00 6.53 11.95
N VAL A 164 18.80 6.31 12.45
CA VAL A 164 18.57 6.12 13.87
C VAL A 164 19.01 4.69 14.17
N HIS A 165 20.26 4.53 14.56
CA HIS A 165 20.75 3.33 15.21
C HIS A 165 20.04 3.22 16.55
N GLY A 166 19.27 2.17 16.74
CA GLY A 166 18.78 1.76 18.03
C GLY A 166 17.27 1.73 18.19
N TYR A 167 16.65 0.65 17.72
CA TYR A 167 15.54 0.03 18.44
C TYR A 167 15.92 -1.43 18.67
N LYS A 168 16.26 -1.75 19.94
CA LYS A 168 16.24 -3.12 20.44
C LYS A 168 14.80 -3.60 20.56
#